data_3781802d68e3ee2c2a02197aa9335f5f
#
_entry.id   3781802d68e3ee2c2a02197aa9335f5f
#
_cell.length_a   1.000
_cell.length_b   1.000
_cell.length_c   1.000
_cell.angle_alpha   90.00
_cell.angle_beta   90.00
_cell.angle_gamma   90.00
#
_symmetry.space_group_name_H-M   'P 1'
#
loop_
_entity.id
_entity.type
_entity.pdbx_description
1 polymer ?
#
loop_
_entity_poly.entity_id
_entity_poly.type
_entity_poly.pdbx_seq_one_letter_code
_entity_poly.pdbx_strand_id
1 'polypeptide(L)'
;MSKKNCWIISDGLLGHEKQSISLAEKLNIKYKIIKIEKLNFFQRNLSFVPNFKKRYLKESSPKFLISCGKLTAYYSKLIKKKFEKKIFSIFIQKPPIKFNNFDLIIAPKHDNCSGTNVIRTNGALTKINLKYIKHINKKKKPSILKKKFITVLFGGNSRHHKITKKILDIII
;
A
#
# COMPACT_ATOMS: atom_id res chain seq x y z
N MET A 1 -1.34 2.50 -27.64
CA MET A 1 -0.72 1.61 -26.63
C MET A 1 -1.82 1.02 -25.71
N SER A 2 -1.99 -0.29 -25.67
CA SER A 2 -2.95 -0.97 -24.81
C SER A 2 -2.66 -0.64 -23.34
N LYS A 3 -3.62 -0.04 -22.63
CA LYS A 3 -3.48 0.30 -21.20
C LYS A 3 -3.27 -0.99 -20.40
N LYS A 4 -2.11 -1.13 -19.78
CA LYS A 4 -1.73 -2.32 -18.99
C LYS A 4 -2.69 -2.53 -17.82
N ASN A 5 -3.13 -3.76 -17.63
CA ASN A 5 -4.07 -4.11 -16.58
C ASN A 5 -3.35 -4.38 -15.26
N CYS A 6 -3.74 -3.73 -14.17
CA CYS A 6 -3.12 -3.87 -12.86
C CYS A 6 -4.18 -4.19 -11.79
N TRP A 7 -3.86 -5.14 -10.92
CA TRP A 7 -4.62 -5.38 -9.70
C TRP A 7 -3.87 -4.84 -8.50
N ILE A 8 -4.55 -4.02 -7.69
CA ILE A 8 -4.09 -3.58 -6.38
C ILE A 8 -4.78 -4.42 -5.33
N ILE A 9 -4.01 -5.18 -4.56
CA ILE A 9 -4.54 -5.98 -3.45
C ILE A 9 -4.54 -5.10 -2.20
N SER A 10 -5.73 -4.89 -1.63
CA SER A 10 -5.95 -4.02 -0.48
C SER A 10 -6.44 -4.79 0.74
N ASP A 11 -5.79 -4.58 1.87
CA ASP A 11 -6.22 -5.05 3.19
C ASP A 11 -7.19 -4.09 3.90
N GLY A 12 -7.65 -3.06 3.19
CA GLY A 12 -8.56 -2.02 3.70
C GLY A 12 -7.87 -0.92 4.50
N LEU A 13 -6.54 -0.99 4.73
CA LEU A 13 -5.81 0.07 5.40
C LEU A 13 -5.45 1.20 4.42
N LEU A 14 -5.99 2.40 4.67
CA LEU A 14 -5.83 3.56 3.78
C LEU A 14 -4.36 3.89 3.47
N GLY A 15 -3.45 3.73 4.44
CA GLY A 15 -2.03 3.99 4.24
C GLY A 15 -1.39 3.03 3.22
N HIS A 16 -1.76 1.75 3.25
CA HIS A 16 -1.29 0.74 2.32
C HIS A 16 -1.88 0.95 0.92
N GLU A 17 -3.19 1.20 0.86
CA GLU A 17 -3.89 1.42 -0.39
C GLU A 17 -3.38 2.67 -1.13
N LYS A 18 -3.19 3.79 -0.40
CA LYS A 18 -2.64 5.03 -0.97
C LYS A 18 -1.24 4.86 -1.57
N GLN A 19 -0.37 4.06 -0.96
CA GLN A 19 0.96 3.76 -1.50
C GLN A 19 0.87 2.98 -2.82
N SER A 20 0.03 1.95 -2.86
CA SER A 20 -0.20 1.13 -4.05
C SER A 20 -0.81 1.93 -5.21
N ILE A 21 -1.80 2.77 -4.91
CA ILE A 21 -2.42 3.69 -5.87
C ILE A 21 -1.40 4.69 -6.40
N SER A 22 -0.59 5.29 -5.51
CA SER A 22 0.43 6.27 -5.89
C SER A 22 1.43 5.69 -6.90
N LEU A 23 1.82 4.44 -6.71
CA LEU A 23 2.71 3.74 -7.65
C LEU A 23 2.02 3.51 -9.00
N ALA A 24 0.79 2.99 -9.01
CA ALA A 24 0.05 2.73 -10.24
C ALA A 24 -0.19 4.03 -11.05
N GLU A 25 -0.58 5.11 -10.38
CA GLU A 25 -0.79 6.43 -10.99
C GLU A 25 0.52 6.98 -11.56
N LYS A 26 1.65 6.86 -10.83
CA LYS A 26 2.96 7.32 -11.29
C LYS A 26 3.44 6.55 -12.52
N LEU A 27 3.13 5.27 -12.60
CA LEU A 27 3.42 4.42 -13.76
C LEU A 27 2.39 4.57 -14.90
N ASN A 28 1.37 5.41 -14.72
CA ASN A 28 0.26 5.60 -15.67
C ASN A 28 -0.41 4.27 -16.07
N ILE A 29 -0.64 3.41 -15.10
CA ILE A 29 -1.26 2.09 -15.28
C ILE A 29 -2.71 2.15 -14.78
N LYS A 30 -3.66 1.72 -15.61
CA LYS A 30 -5.05 1.49 -15.15
C LYS A 30 -5.08 0.34 -14.17
N TYR A 31 -5.72 0.55 -13.03
CA TYR A 31 -5.81 -0.43 -11.96
C TYR A 31 -7.24 -0.71 -11.51
N LYS A 32 -7.41 -1.87 -10.88
CA LYS A 32 -8.60 -2.28 -10.14
C LYS A 32 -8.18 -2.61 -8.72
N ILE A 33 -8.92 -2.11 -7.73
CA ILE A 33 -8.67 -2.44 -6.32
C ILE A 33 -9.46 -3.68 -5.96
N ILE A 34 -8.76 -4.67 -5.41
CA ILE A 34 -9.32 -5.91 -4.91
C ILE A 34 -9.14 -5.94 -3.40
N LYS A 35 -10.24 -5.75 -2.67
CA LYS A 35 -10.25 -5.84 -1.21
C LYS A 35 -10.23 -7.31 -0.80
N ILE A 36 -9.36 -7.63 0.15
CA ILE A 36 -9.22 -8.97 0.71
C ILE A 36 -9.84 -9.04 2.10
N GLU A 37 -10.34 -10.21 2.46
CA GLU A 37 -10.83 -10.49 3.80
C GLU A 37 -9.66 -10.81 4.74
N LYS A 38 -9.87 -10.59 6.05
CA LYS A 38 -8.88 -10.97 7.07
C LYS A 38 -8.78 -12.50 7.08
N LEU A 39 -7.54 -13.01 6.97
CA LEU A 39 -7.27 -14.43 7.14
C LEU A 39 -7.12 -14.76 8.62
N ASN A 40 -7.77 -15.83 9.06
CA ASN A 40 -7.52 -16.43 10.37
C ASN A 40 -6.11 -17.04 10.43
N PHE A 41 -5.57 -17.26 11.63
CA PHE A 41 -4.21 -17.78 11.82
C PHE A 41 -3.96 -19.07 11.03
N PHE A 42 -4.89 -20.01 11.04
CA PHE A 42 -4.83 -21.26 10.30
C PHE A 42 -4.83 -21.06 8.77
N GLN A 43 -5.58 -20.08 8.27
CA GLN A 43 -5.67 -19.79 6.84
C GLN A 43 -4.39 -19.18 6.25
N ARG A 44 -3.54 -18.55 7.09
CA ARG A 44 -2.26 -17.98 6.65
C ARG A 44 -1.25 -19.06 6.27
N ASN A 45 -1.33 -20.23 6.89
CA ASN A 45 -0.42 -21.36 6.65
C ASN A 45 -0.92 -22.32 5.55
N LEU A 46 -2.22 -22.31 5.29
CA LEU A 46 -2.81 -23.11 4.23
C LEU A 46 -2.67 -22.38 2.89
N SER A 47 -2.20 -23.09 1.86
CA SER A 47 -2.13 -22.60 0.47
C SER A 47 -3.51 -22.31 -0.14
N PHE A 48 -4.52 -22.22 0.68
CA PHE A 48 -5.93 -22.12 0.33
C PHE A 48 -6.58 -20.87 0.94
N VAL A 49 -7.01 -19.93 0.10
CA VAL A 49 -7.83 -18.78 0.50
C VAL A 49 -9.25 -19.02 0.00
N PRO A 50 -10.22 -19.33 0.92
CA PRO A 50 -11.51 -19.87 0.53
C PRO A 50 -12.34 -18.97 -0.40
N ASN A 51 -12.40 -17.67 -0.16
CA ASN A 51 -13.32 -16.74 -0.82
C ASN A 51 -12.75 -15.94 -1.99
N PHE A 52 -11.42 -15.92 -2.16
CA PHE A 52 -10.79 -15.23 -3.29
C PHE A 52 -11.04 -15.95 -4.63
N LYS A 53 -11.45 -17.20 -4.59
CA LYS A 53 -11.36 -18.14 -5.71
C LYS A 53 -12.31 -17.94 -6.87
N LYS A 54 -13.59 -17.69 -6.64
CA LYS A 54 -14.57 -17.86 -7.71
C LYS A 54 -14.73 -16.64 -8.63
N ARG A 55 -14.67 -15.43 -8.08
CA ARG A 55 -14.98 -14.21 -8.86
C ARG A 55 -13.81 -13.71 -9.68
N TYR A 56 -12.62 -13.63 -9.05
CA TYR A 56 -11.45 -13.03 -9.71
C TYR A 56 -10.68 -14.01 -10.59
N LEU A 57 -10.88 -15.32 -10.37
CA LEU A 57 -10.17 -16.36 -11.13
C LEU A 57 -10.82 -16.66 -12.49
N LYS A 58 -12.02 -16.14 -12.73
CA LYS A 58 -12.67 -16.14 -14.05
C LYS A 58 -12.28 -14.94 -14.92
N GLU A 59 -11.68 -13.91 -14.31
CA GLU A 59 -11.22 -12.73 -15.03
C GLU A 59 -9.86 -13.02 -15.71
N SER A 60 -9.57 -12.30 -16.80
CA SER A 60 -8.25 -12.34 -17.44
C SER A 60 -7.15 -11.91 -16.45
N SER A 61 -6.02 -12.60 -16.47
CA SER A 61 -4.89 -12.28 -15.58
C SER A 61 -4.42 -10.84 -15.77
N PRO A 62 -4.15 -10.09 -14.67
CA PRO A 62 -3.55 -8.77 -14.79
C PRO A 62 -2.10 -8.89 -15.24
N LYS A 63 -1.55 -7.87 -15.89
CA LYS A 63 -0.11 -7.80 -16.20
C LYS A 63 0.72 -7.41 -14.97
N PHE A 64 0.12 -6.62 -14.08
CA PHE A 64 0.76 -6.14 -12.84
C PHE A 64 -0.09 -6.47 -11.63
N LEU A 65 0.60 -6.81 -10.55
CA LEU A 65 0.02 -7.03 -9.23
C LEU A 65 0.76 -6.14 -8.24
N ILE A 66 0.08 -5.15 -7.66
CA ILE A 66 0.66 -4.27 -6.64
C ILE A 66 0.01 -4.57 -5.31
N SER A 67 0.82 -4.69 -4.27
CA SER A 67 0.34 -4.97 -2.92
C SER A 67 1.20 -4.28 -1.87
N CYS A 68 0.59 -3.92 -0.74
CA CYS A 68 1.22 -3.27 0.39
C CYS A 68 0.60 -3.80 1.69
N GLY A 69 1.46 -4.10 2.67
CA GLY A 69 1.03 -4.60 3.96
C GLY A 69 1.08 -6.14 4.09
N LYS A 70 1.30 -6.59 5.33
CA LYS A 70 1.63 -8.01 5.62
C LYS A 70 0.62 -9.02 5.07
N LEU A 71 -0.67 -8.73 5.21
CA LEU A 71 -1.72 -9.65 4.80
C LEU A 71 -1.75 -9.83 3.27
N THR A 72 -1.56 -8.75 2.53
CA THR A 72 -1.61 -8.77 1.07
C THR A 72 -0.49 -9.59 0.44
N ALA A 73 0.63 -9.80 1.14
CA ALA A 73 1.75 -10.60 0.66
C ALA A 73 1.34 -12.05 0.38
N TYR A 74 0.56 -12.65 1.26
CA TYR A 74 0.08 -14.03 1.11
C TYR A 74 -0.86 -14.17 -0.08
N TYR A 75 -1.79 -13.21 -0.24
CA TYR A 75 -2.69 -13.19 -1.40
C TYR A 75 -1.93 -13.00 -2.71
N SER A 76 -0.96 -12.11 -2.74
CA SER A 76 -0.16 -11.86 -3.95
C SER A 76 0.64 -13.09 -4.37
N LYS A 77 1.22 -13.82 -3.40
CA LYS A 77 1.89 -15.11 -3.66
C LYS A 77 0.94 -16.11 -4.29
N LEU A 78 -0.28 -16.26 -3.76
CA LEU A 78 -1.27 -17.21 -4.28
C LEU A 78 -1.75 -16.84 -5.69
N ILE A 79 -2.02 -15.55 -5.92
CA ILE A 79 -2.40 -15.04 -7.25
C ILE A 79 -1.29 -15.30 -8.25
N LYS A 80 -0.04 -14.96 -7.91
CA LYS A 80 1.12 -15.19 -8.79
C LYS A 80 1.31 -16.68 -9.12
N LYS A 81 1.18 -17.55 -8.12
CA LYS A 81 1.26 -19.02 -8.32
C LYS A 81 0.19 -19.52 -9.30
N LYS A 82 -1.04 -19.00 -9.20
CA LYS A 82 -2.14 -19.44 -10.06
C LYS A 82 -1.98 -19.05 -11.51
N PHE A 83 -1.52 -17.83 -11.76
CA PHE A 83 -1.36 -17.30 -13.13
C PHE A 83 0.04 -17.55 -13.70
N GLU A 84 0.81 -18.48 -13.12
CA GLU A 84 2.04 -19.04 -13.67
C GLU A 84 2.98 -18.00 -14.28
N LYS A 85 3.55 -17.12 -13.46
CA LYS A 85 4.57 -16.13 -13.88
C LYS A 85 4.14 -15.11 -14.96
N LYS A 86 2.90 -15.11 -15.42
CA LYS A 86 2.40 -14.12 -16.39
C LYS A 86 2.17 -12.74 -15.78
N ILE A 87 2.30 -12.62 -14.46
CA ILE A 87 2.05 -11.41 -13.68
C ILE A 87 3.37 -10.88 -13.13
N PHE A 88 3.65 -9.61 -13.38
CA PHE A 88 4.73 -8.90 -12.69
C PHE A 88 4.22 -8.38 -11.34
N SER A 89 4.74 -8.95 -10.25
CA SER A 89 4.30 -8.66 -8.87
C SER A 89 5.21 -7.65 -8.19
N ILE A 90 4.62 -6.57 -7.68
CA ILE A 90 5.31 -5.53 -6.94
C ILE A 90 4.77 -5.53 -5.51
N PHE A 91 5.66 -5.63 -4.53
CA PHE A 91 5.32 -5.53 -3.12
C PHE A 91 5.91 -4.24 -2.52
N ILE A 92 5.10 -3.50 -1.79
CA ILE A 92 5.51 -2.27 -1.12
C ILE A 92 5.66 -2.54 0.37
N GLN A 93 6.77 -2.13 0.97
CA GLN A 93 7.30 -2.45 2.32
C GLN A 93 8.08 -3.77 2.35
N LYS A 94 8.62 -4.14 3.52
CA LYS A 94 9.26 -5.44 3.73
C LYS A 94 8.22 -6.55 3.83
N PRO A 95 8.22 -7.54 2.93
CA PRO A 95 7.25 -8.61 2.99
C PRO A 95 7.53 -9.57 4.17
N PRO A 96 6.49 -10.19 4.76
CA PRO A 96 6.64 -11.17 5.82
C PRO A 96 6.98 -12.58 5.30
N ILE A 97 7.15 -12.74 3.99
CA ILE A 97 7.46 -14.00 3.30
C ILE A 97 8.71 -13.84 2.43
N LYS A 98 9.25 -14.95 1.91
CA LYS A 98 10.46 -14.95 1.07
C LYS A 98 10.35 -13.96 -0.09
N PHE A 99 11.41 -13.19 -0.32
CA PHE A 99 11.47 -12.11 -1.32
C PHE A 99 11.31 -12.60 -2.76
N ASN A 100 11.74 -13.81 -3.05
CA ASN A 100 11.58 -14.43 -4.36
C ASN A 100 10.13 -14.71 -4.79
N ASN A 101 9.16 -14.51 -3.88
CA ASN A 101 7.75 -14.54 -4.26
C ASN A 101 7.31 -13.28 -5.03
N PHE A 102 8.15 -12.26 -5.09
CA PHE A 102 7.86 -10.99 -5.79
C PHE A 102 8.93 -10.72 -6.83
N ASP A 103 8.53 -10.08 -7.94
CA ASP A 103 9.48 -9.66 -8.98
C ASP A 103 10.19 -8.37 -8.57
N LEU A 104 9.49 -7.51 -7.81
CA LEU A 104 10.03 -6.26 -7.29
C LEU A 104 9.49 -6.00 -5.88
N ILE A 105 10.36 -5.57 -4.99
CA ILE A 105 10.03 -5.07 -3.66
C ILE A 105 10.47 -3.62 -3.58
N ILE A 106 9.59 -2.73 -3.13
CA ILE A 106 9.89 -1.32 -2.90
C ILE A 106 9.74 -1.08 -1.40
N ALA A 107 10.85 -0.91 -0.69
CA ALA A 107 10.84 -0.79 0.76
C ALA A 107 11.55 0.48 1.24
N PRO A 108 11.02 1.18 2.26
CA PRO A 108 11.72 2.26 2.90
C PRO A 108 13.03 1.79 3.54
N LYS A 109 14.04 2.64 3.58
CA LYS A 109 15.35 2.30 4.16
C LYS A 109 15.27 1.79 5.60
N HIS A 110 14.32 2.31 6.39
CA HIS A 110 14.13 1.90 7.80
C HIS A 110 13.54 0.49 7.97
N ASP A 111 13.03 -0.12 6.92
CA ASP A 111 12.52 -1.51 6.97
C ASP A 111 13.64 -2.56 6.97
N ASN A 112 14.92 -2.15 6.85
CA ASN A 112 16.07 -3.06 6.75
C ASN A 112 15.82 -4.22 5.76
N CYS A 113 15.47 -3.86 4.54
CA CYS A 113 15.12 -4.77 3.46
C CYS A 113 16.15 -4.62 2.33
N SER A 114 16.84 -5.69 1.96
CA SER A 114 17.83 -5.71 0.87
C SER A 114 17.76 -7.00 0.07
N GLY A 115 18.09 -6.95 -1.21
CA GLY A 115 18.07 -8.08 -2.13
C GLY A 115 18.19 -7.61 -3.57
N THR A 116 18.42 -8.54 -4.49
CA THR A 116 18.57 -8.26 -5.94
C THR A 116 17.30 -7.67 -6.58
N ASN A 117 16.15 -7.98 -6.00
CA ASN A 117 14.83 -7.48 -6.43
C ASN A 117 14.26 -6.39 -5.51
N VAL A 118 15.12 -5.69 -4.74
CA VAL A 118 14.69 -4.67 -3.77
C VAL A 118 15.16 -3.28 -4.19
N ILE A 119 14.22 -2.34 -4.31
CA ILE A 119 14.49 -0.91 -4.41
C ILE A 119 14.23 -0.28 -3.05
N ARG A 120 15.21 0.44 -2.52
CA ARG A 120 15.10 1.16 -1.24
C ARG A 120 14.73 2.61 -1.47
N THR A 121 13.70 3.08 -0.78
CA THR A 121 13.22 4.47 -0.81
C THR A 121 13.55 5.21 0.48
N ASN A 122 13.65 6.54 0.43
CA ASN A 122 13.88 7.34 1.64
C ASN A 122 12.66 7.37 2.58
N GLY A 123 11.46 7.12 2.04
CA GLY A 123 10.22 7.09 2.81
C GLY A 123 9.14 6.32 2.07
N ALA A 124 7.93 6.33 2.64
CA ALA A 124 6.76 5.70 2.04
C ALA A 124 6.40 6.33 0.70
N LEU A 125 5.86 5.53 -0.22
CA LEU A 125 5.39 6.02 -1.50
C LEU A 125 4.20 6.95 -1.30
N THR A 126 4.21 8.10 -1.99
CA THR A 126 3.15 9.09 -1.90
C THR A 126 2.94 9.80 -3.24
N LYS A 127 1.71 10.23 -3.49
CA LYS A 127 1.40 11.11 -4.62
C LYS A 127 1.65 12.59 -4.33
N ILE A 128 1.99 12.92 -3.08
CA ILE A 128 2.31 14.29 -2.69
C ILE A 128 3.62 14.69 -3.35
N ASN A 129 3.56 15.67 -4.23
CA ASN A 129 4.70 16.28 -4.91
C ASN A 129 4.47 17.79 -5.05
N LEU A 130 5.46 18.52 -5.54
CA LEU A 130 5.35 19.98 -5.67
C LEU A 130 4.16 20.43 -6.52
N LYS A 131 3.79 19.69 -7.58
CA LYS A 131 2.60 20.01 -8.39
C LYS A 131 1.32 19.85 -7.59
N TYR A 132 1.21 18.77 -6.82
CA TYR A 132 0.08 18.51 -5.93
C TYR A 132 -0.06 19.60 -4.86
N ILE A 133 1.05 19.97 -4.21
CA ILE A 133 1.09 21.04 -3.20
C ILE A 133 0.68 22.38 -3.83
N LYS A 134 1.23 22.73 -4.99
CA LYS A 134 0.85 23.95 -5.72
C LYS A 134 -0.64 23.98 -6.08
N HIS A 135 -1.20 22.82 -6.47
CA HIS A 135 -2.63 22.70 -6.80
C HIS A 135 -3.52 22.92 -5.57
N ILE A 136 -3.16 22.33 -4.42
CA ILE A 136 -3.91 22.50 -3.18
C ILE A 136 -3.80 23.95 -2.67
N ASN A 137 -2.64 24.57 -2.78
CA ASN A 137 -2.44 25.96 -2.36
C ASN A 137 -3.28 26.98 -3.15
N LYS A 138 -3.73 26.63 -4.37
CA LYS A 138 -4.67 27.45 -5.16
C LYS A 138 -6.11 27.36 -4.67
N LYS A 139 -6.47 26.33 -3.87
CA LYS A 139 -7.80 26.24 -3.26
C LYS A 139 -7.93 27.31 -2.15
N LYS A 140 -9.15 27.78 -1.89
CA LYS A 140 -9.42 28.78 -0.84
C LYS A 140 -8.74 28.36 0.47
N LYS A 141 -7.78 29.15 0.93
CA LYS A 141 -7.16 28.97 2.24
C LYS A 141 -8.17 29.36 3.31
N PRO A 142 -8.33 28.56 4.37
CA PRO A 142 -9.11 28.98 5.54
C PRO A 142 -8.61 30.32 6.07
N SER A 143 -9.52 31.19 6.56
CA SER A 143 -9.17 32.52 7.07
C SER A 143 -8.12 32.52 8.18
N ILE A 144 -8.09 31.44 8.99
CA ILE A 144 -7.09 31.21 10.03
C ILE A 144 -5.65 31.19 9.50
N LEU A 145 -5.44 30.80 8.23
CA LEU A 145 -4.11 30.75 7.61
C LEU A 145 -3.58 32.12 7.16
N LYS A 146 -4.31 33.20 7.38
CA LYS A 146 -3.87 34.59 7.12
C LYS A 146 -2.98 35.13 8.23
N LYS A 147 -2.97 34.52 9.43
CA LYS A 147 -2.15 34.90 10.57
C LYS A 147 -0.95 33.95 10.72
N LYS A 148 0.09 34.40 11.40
CA LYS A 148 1.18 33.48 11.82
C LYS A 148 0.59 32.44 12.77
N PHE A 149 0.85 31.16 12.53
CA PHE A 149 0.33 30.06 13.34
C PHE A 149 1.38 28.94 13.44
N ILE A 150 1.26 28.17 14.50
CA ILE A 150 2.00 26.93 14.71
C ILE A 150 0.97 25.80 14.55
N THR A 151 1.29 24.85 13.69
CA THR A 151 0.45 23.65 13.53
C THR A 151 1.03 22.51 14.36
N VAL A 152 0.24 21.97 15.26
CA VAL A 152 0.56 20.77 16.01
C VAL A 152 -0.28 19.62 15.45
N LEU A 153 0.39 18.54 14.98
CA LEU A 153 -0.28 17.37 14.42
C LEU A 153 -0.27 16.24 15.45
N PHE A 154 -1.45 15.85 15.91
CA PHE A 154 -1.64 14.66 16.72
C PHE A 154 -1.97 13.47 15.85
N GLY A 155 -1.21 12.38 15.99
CA GLY A 155 -1.53 11.11 15.37
C GLY A 155 -2.72 10.43 16.05
N GLY A 156 -3.37 9.51 15.37
CA GLY A 156 -4.40 8.65 15.98
C GLY A 156 -3.80 7.56 16.87
N ASN A 157 -4.66 6.89 17.64
CA ASN A 157 -4.26 5.72 18.41
C ASN A 157 -3.74 4.60 17.50
N SER A 158 -2.69 3.92 17.95
CA SER A 158 -2.10 2.76 17.29
C SER A 158 -2.11 1.54 18.22
N ARG A 159 -1.63 0.39 17.74
CA ARG A 159 -1.46 -0.80 18.61
C ARG A 159 -0.46 -0.57 19.75
N HIS A 160 0.50 0.32 19.55
CA HIS A 160 1.62 0.54 20.47
C HIS A 160 1.53 1.87 21.22
N HIS A 161 0.71 2.81 20.75
CA HIS A 161 0.62 4.16 21.33
C HIS A 161 -0.84 4.59 21.43
N LYS A 162 -1.21 5.10 22.60
CA LYS A 162 -2.50 5.73 22.87
C LYS A 162 -2.27 7.16 23.31
N ILE A 163 -2.96 8.11 22.71
CA ILE A 163 -2.98 9.49 23.15
C ILE A 163 -4.03 9.58 24.25
N THR A 164 -3.59 9.80 25.47
CA THR A 164 -4.46 9.99 26.64
C THR A 164 -4.77 11.47 26.84
N LYS A 165 -5.85 11.78 27.57
CA LYS A 165 -6.19 13.14 27.97
C LYS A 165 -5.01 13.82 28.67
N LYS A 166 -4.33 13.10 29.59
CA LYS A 166 -3.13 13.61 30.29
C LYS A 166 -2.01 14.09 29.35
N ILE A 167 -1.80 13.39 28.22
CA ILE A 167 -0.80 13.82 27.23
C ILE A 167 -1.26 15.07 26.49
N LEU A 168 -2.55 15.18 26.19
CA LEU A 168 -3.12 16.38 25.55
C LEU A 168 -3.01 17.59 26.49
N ASP A 169 -3.34 17.43 27.77
CA ASP A 169 -3.30 18.50 28.78
C ASP A 169 -1.86 19.03 29.06
N ILE A 170 -0.82 18.26 28.70
CA ILE A 170 0.58 18.71 28.80
C ILE A 170 1.01 19.54 27.58
N ILE A 171 0.34 19.35 26.43
CA ILE A 171 0.77 19.93 25.15
C ILE A 171 -0.05 21.20 24.82
N ILE A 172 -1.25 21.35 25.38
CA ILE A 172 -2.12 22.50 25.21
C ILE A 172 -1.97 23.46 26.37
#